data_945bd5c4295332e31ab63a9a88ba6e26
#
_entry.id   945bd5c4295332e31ab63a9a88ba6e26
#
_cell.length_a   1.000
_cell.length_b   1.000
_cell.length_c   1.000
_cell.angle_alpha   90.00
_cell.angle_beta   90.00
_cell.angle_gamma   90.00
#
_symmetry.space_group_name_H-M   'P 1'
#
loop_
_entity.id
_entity.type
_entity.pdbx_description
1 polymer ?
#
loop_
_entity_poly.entity_id
_entity_poly.type
_entity_poly.pdbx_seq_one_letter_code
_entity_poly.pdbx_strand_id
1 'polypeptide(L)'
;MKFVIVFHGADKDGHLSGALVRYYLEQQERVKEPILMLPIDYGQAFPWDQIKPEDVVFMVDFALQPLLEMANLNELCHLHWIDHHQTSLPDPTGKGDPLIEDIKGIRSAAGAACELVWRYFWHEPGVPENVLPMPSFVQWVGFYDRWNQEDMGQWKNIILPFQYGLRAHETDPSIEQGYVFWKWMLESMESGGPHSTWMRSLILQGMGVKSYADMENEKFLKKHAFTSSWGGITWLVVNGGEVNSARESSVYNAKVHQGIISYVNVQGTSWKISMRTERNDLDLSAIALHFGGGGHKKAAGFQTKDLPAELVGPDYGEEPDE
;
A
#
# COMPACT_ATOMS: atom_id res chain seq x y z
N MET A 1 28.46 11.37 1.47
CA MET A 1 27.59 10.23 1.86
C MET A 1 26.39 10.81 2.58
N LYS A 2 25.21 10.66 2.01
CA LYS A 2 23.94 10.99 2.66
C LYS A 2 23.09 9.72 2.78
N PHE A 3 22.08 9.79 3.63
CA PHE A 3 21.05 8.76 3.69
C PHE A 3 19.86 9.18 2.82
N VAL A 4 19.39 8.27 2.00
CA VAL A 4 18.22 8.45 1.14
C VAL A 4 17.22 7.37 1.47
N ILE A 5 15.97 7.75 1.67
CA ILE A 5 14.87 6.82 1.94
C ILE A 5 13.89 6.96 0.79
N VAL A 6 13.80 5.92 -0.03
CA VAL A 6 12.82 5.77 -1.10
C VAL A 6 11.70 4.87 -0.58
N PHE A 7 10.47 5.31 -0.63
CA PHE A 7 9.34 4.57 -0.08
C PHE A 7 8.10 4.72 -0.95
N HIS A 8 7.21 3.73 -0.92
CA HIS A 8 5.94 3.81 -1.62
C HIS A 8 5.10 4.95 -1.05
N GLY A 9 4.84 5.96 -1.89
CA GLY A 9 4.15 7.19 -1.48
C GLY A 9 2.63 7.10 -1.51
N ALA A 10 2.04 5.98 -1.98
CA ALA A 10 0.61 5.88 -2.21
C ALA A 10 -0.19 5.36 -1.01
N ASP A 11 0.43 4.69 -0.04
CA ASP A 11 -0.28 4.02 1.05
C ASP A 11 0.39 4.16 2.43
N LYS A 12 -0.25 3.57 3.43
CA LYS A 12 0.20 3.71 4.82
C LYS A 12 1.32 2.74 5.20
N ASP A 13 1.49 1.64 4.45
CA ASP A 13 2.61 0.72 4.64
C ASP A 13 3.91 1.39 4.20
N GLY A 14 3.95 1.97 3.00
CA GLY A 14 5.09 2.73 2.52
C GLY A 14 5.41 3.95 3.39
N HIS A 15 4.39 4.74 3.79
CA HIS A 15 4.58 5.89 4.69
C HIS A 15 5.19 5.49 6.03
N LEU A 16 4.65 4.46 6.68
CA LEU A 16 5.19 3.97 7.96
C LEU A 16 6.57 3.36 7.78
N SER A 17 6.80 2.61 6.72
CA SER A 17 8.11 2.03 6.38
C SER A 17 9.19 3.12 6.27
N GLY A 18 8.91 4.17 5.50
CA GLY A 18 9.80 5.32 5.38
C GLY A 18 10.04 6.04 6.71
N ALA A 19 8.99 6.23 7.51
CA ALA A 19 9.07 6.86 8.83
C ALA A 19 9.91 6.05 9.82
N LEU A 20 9.76 4.71 9.83
CA LEU A 20 10.55 3.80 10.68
C LEU A 20 12.04 3.88 10.35
N VAL A 21 12.41 3.87 9.06
CA VAL A 21 13.81 4.02 8.64
C VAL A 21 14.35 5.37 9.09
N ARG A 22 13.61 6.47 8.85
CA ARG A 22 14.01 7.82 9.27
C ARG A 22 14.20 7.90 10.78
N TYR A 23 13.26 7.38 11.56
CA TYR A 23 13.31 7.36 13.02
C TYR A 23 14.54 6.61 13.52
N TYR A 24 14.80 5.40 12.99
CA TYR A 24 15.99 4.63 13.36
C TYR A 24 17.29 5.38 13.05
N LEU A 25 17.40 5.97 11.87
CA LEU A 25 18.59 6.72 11.46
C LEU A 25 18.83 7.96 12.33
N GLU A 26 17.79 8.70 12.70
CA GLU A 26 17.89 9.87 13.58
C GLU A 26 18.42 9.51 14.99
N GLN A 27 18.25 8.27 15.46
CA GLN A 27 18.82 7.79 16.72
C GLN A 27 20.33 7.48 16.60
N GLN A 28 20.91 7.46 15.39
CA GLN A 28 22.30 7.16 15.19
C GLN A 28 23.16 8.43 15.26
N GLU A 29 24.09 8.53 16.20
CA GLU A 29 24.98 9.68 16.37
C GLU A 29 25.81 10.04 15.11
N ARG A 30 26.00 9.07 14.21
CA ARG A 30 26.77 9.24 12.97
C ARG A 30 26.00 9.94 11.84
N VAL A 31 24.67 10.06 11.95
CA VAL A 31 23.83 10.72 10.94
C VAL A 31 23.83 12.23 11.23
N LYS A 32 24.66 12.98 10.51
CA LYS A 32 24.85 14.44 10.70
C LYS A 32 24.17 15.27 9.61
N GLU A 33 23.94 14.68 8.45
CA GLU A 33 23.33 15.35 7.30
C GLU A 33 21.83 15.09 7.28
N PRO A 34 21.04 16.00 6.71
CA PRO A 34 19.61 15.77 6.50
C PRO A 34 19.36 14.50 5.68
N ILE A 35 18.41 13.71 6.13
CA ILE A 35 17.96 12.50 5.42
C ILE A 35 17.07 12.95 4.26
N LEU A 36 17.38 12.48 3.04
CA LEU A 36 16.53 12.73 1.87
C LEU A 36 15.40 11.72 1.82
N MET A 37 14.18 12.21 1.87
CA MET A 37 12.96 11.40 1.76
C MET A 37 12.39 11.50 0.34
N LEU A 38 12.19 10.38 -0.33
CA LEU A 38 11.72 10.31 -1.72
C LEU A 38 10.47 9.40 -1.80
N PRO A 39 9.28 9.97 -1.68
CA PRO A 39 8.05 9.22 -2.00
C PRO A 39 8.04 8.92 -3.50
N ILE A 40 7.70 7.69 -3.86
CA ILE A 40 7.58 7.25 -5.25
C ILE A 40 6.36 6.35 -5.42
N ASP A 41 5.74 6.40 -6.59
CA ASP A 41 4.63 5.52 -6.97
C ASP A 41 4.91 4.87 -8.33
N TYR A 42 4.27 3.74 -8.61
CA TYR A 42 4.40 3.05 -9.89
C TYR A 42 3.97 3.95 -11.05
N GLY A 43 4.79 3.97 -12.10
CA GLY A 43 4.61 4.85 -13.26
C GLY A 43 5.30 6.20 -13.15
N GLN A 44 5.88 6.54 -12.01
CA GLN A 44 6.73 7.73 -11.86
C GLN A 44 8.17 7.43 -12.27
N ALA A 45 8.86 8.43 -12.81
CA ALA A 45 10.27 8.31 -13.12
C ALA A 45 11.11 8.35 -11.83
N PHE A 46 12.05 7.40 -11.70
CA PHE A 46 12.98 7.41 -10.56
C PHE A 46 13.99 8.57 -10.68
N PRO A 47 14.23 9.35 -9.62
CA PRO A 47 15.10 10.53 -9.65
C PRO A 47 16.59 10.13 -9.51
N TRP A 48 17.16 9.50 -10.53
CA TRP A 48 18.55 9.02 -10.57
C TRP A 48 19.58 10.10 -10.25
N ASP A 49 19.32 11.34 -10.66
CA ASP A 49 20.17 12.49 -10.46
C ASP A 49 20.34 12.89 -8.97
N GLN A 50 19.44 12.43 -8.12
CA GLN A 50 19.48 12.66 -6.68
C GLN A 50 20.31 11.62 -5.91
N ILE A 51 20.73 10.53 -6.56
CA ILE A 51 21.51 9.44 -5.93
C ILE A 51 22.98 9.54 -6.36
N LYS A 52 23.89 9.40 -5.41
CA LYS A 52 25.34 9.42 -5.64
C LYS A 52 25.99 8.10 -5.23
N PRO A 53 27.15 7.74 -5.80
CA PRO A 53 27.83 6.48 -5.51
C PRO A 53 28.11 6.21 -4.03
N GLU A 54 28.35 7.25 -3.25
CA GLU A 54 28.65 7.13 -1.82
C GLU A 54 27.44 7.15 -0.90
N ASP A 55 26.22 7.26 -1.44
CA ASP A 55 25.00 7.34 -0.64
C ASP A 55 24.57 5.97 -0.14
N VAL A 56 23.90 5.97 1.03
CA VAL A 56 23.21 4.80 1.57
C VAL A 56 21.72 4.96 1.28
N VAL A 57 21.18 4.10 0.46
CA VAL A 57 19.78 4.14 0.02
C VAL A 57 18.99 3.02 0.68
N PHE A 58 17.91 3.38 1.34
CA PHE A 58 16.88 2.43 1.80
C PHE A 58 15.68 2.53 0.85
N MET A 59 15.41 1.45 0.13
CA MET A 59 14.19 1.32 -0.65
C MET A 59 13.24 0.41 0.09
N VAL A 60 12.08 0.93 0.47
CA VAL A 60 11.11 0.23 1.31
C VAL A 60 9.72 0.25 0.69
N ASP A 61 9.05 -0.91 0.71
CA ASP A 61 7.71 -1.11 0.16
C ASP A 61 7.60 -0.76 -1.34
N PHE A 62 8.70 -0.84 -2.06
CA PHE A 62 8.77 -0.48 -3.47
C PHE A 62 9.88 -1.23 -4.18
N ALA A 63 9.69 -1.46 -5.48
CA ALA A 63 10.71 -1.94 -6.39
C ALA A 63 10.65 -1.20 -7.73
N LEU A 64 11.82 -0.80 -8.24
CA LEU A 64 11.91 -0.24 -9.58
C LEU A 64 11.47 -1.26 -10.64
N GLN A 65 10.88 -0.76 -11.71
CA GLN A 65 10.48 -1.59 -12.85
C GLN A 65 11.12 -1.06 -14.15
N PRO A 66 11.71 -1.92 -14.97
CA PRO A 66 11.88 -3.37 -14.77
C PRO A 66 12.80 -3.68 -13.58
N LEU A 67 12.66 -4.86 -12.99
CA LEU A 67 13.35 -5.24 -11.75
C LEU A 67 14.89 -5.15 -11.85
N LEU A 68 15.45 -5.24 -13.06
CA LEU A 68 16.88 -5.02 -13.33
C LEU A 68 17.38 -3.62 -12.89
N GLU A 69 16.49 -2.62 -12.83
CA GLU A 69 16.86 -1.29 -12.32
C GLU A 69 17.24 -1.31 -10.83
N MET A 70 16.81 -2.33 -10.07
CA MET A 70 17.28 -2.53 -8.69
C MET A 70 18.75 -2.94 -8.65
N ALA A 71 19.21 -3.77 -9.59
CA ALA A 71 20.63 -4.11 -9.73
C ALA A 71 21.45 -2.87 -10.13
N ASN A 72 20.98 -2.08 -11.09
CA ASN A 72 21.63 -0.83 -11.49
C ASN A 72 21.76 0.15 -10.30
N LEU A 73 20.72 0.26 -9.47
CA LEU A 73 20.77 1.09 -8.28
C LEU A 73 21.76 0.54 -7.23
N ASN A 74 21.82 -0.78 -7.05
CA ASN A 74 22.76 -1.42 -6.14
C ASN A 74 24.23 -1.29 -6.60
N GLU A 75 24.47 -1.24 -7.91
CA GLU A 75 25.79 -0.94 -8.45
C GLU A 75 26.19 0.54 -8.25
N LEU A 76 25.21 1.45 -8.27
CA LEU A 76 25.45 2.89 -8.11
C LEU A 76 25.75 3.27 -6.67
N CYS A 77 25.07 2.69 -5.68
CA CYS A 77 25.10 3.13 -4.29
C CYS A 77 25.05 1.96 -3.30
N HIS A 78 25.04 2.24 -2.00
CA HIS A 78 24.87 1.23 -0.97
C HIS A 78 23.37 0.99 -0.72
N LEU A 79 22.77 0.08 -1.49
CA LEU A 79 21.33 -0.19 -1.44
C LEU A 79 20.96 -1.18 -0.32
N HIS A 80 19.91 -0.85 0.43
CA HIS A 80 19.16 -1.75 1.31
C HIS A 80 17.71 -1.80 0.81
N TRP A 81 17.23 -3.01 0.44
CA TRP A 81 15.90 -3.20 -0.14
C TRP A 81 15.04 -4.06 0.76
N ILE A 82 13.92 -3.49 1.24
CA ILE A 82 12.98 -4.17 2.15
C ILE A 82 11.59 -4.11 1.51
N ASP A 83 11.06 -5.28 1.14
CA ASP A 83 9.83 -5.33 0.37
C ASP A 83 9.09 -6.66 0.59
N HIS A 84 7.77 -6.66 0.37
CA HIS A 84 6.91 -7.83 0.52
C HIS A 84 6.10 -8.16 -0.75
N HIS A 85 6.19 -7.35 -1.78
CA HIS A 85 5.50 -7.58 -3.04
C HIS A 85 5.96 -8.87 -3.72
N GLN A 86 5.01 -9.64 -4.29
CA GLN A 86 5.30 -10.94 -4.90
C GLN A 86 6.41 -10.87 -5.97
N THR A 87 6.47 -9.76 -6.71
CA THR A 87 7.49 -9.52 -7.76
C THR A 87 8.88 -9.26 -7.21
N SER A 88 9.00 -8.94 -5.93
CA SER A 88 10.25 -8.62 -5.24
C SER A 88 10.82 -9.80 -4.45
N LEU A 89 10.04 -10.89 -4.32
CA LEU A 89 10.47 -12.05 -3.54
C LEU A 89 11.60 -12.81 -4.26
N PRO A 90 12.56 -13.38 -3.50
CA PRO A 90 13.57 -14.24 -4.05
C PRO A 90 12.97 -15.42 -4.84
N ASP A 91 13.63 -15.82 -5.91
CA ASP A 91 13.21 -16.99 -6.69
C ASP A 91 13.29 -18.26 -5.83
N PRO A 92 12.15 -18.93 -5.54
CA PRO A 92 12.13 -20.12 -4.69
C PRO A 92 12.87 -21.30 -5.30
N THR A 93 13.19 -21.25 -6.59
CA THR A 93 13.96 -22.30 -7.28
C THR A 93 15.47 -22.11 -7.13
N GLY A 94 15.93 -20.97 -6.59
CA GLY A 94 17.34 -20.60 -6.49
C GLY A 94 17.99 -20.32 -7.85
N LYS A 95 17.20 -19.99 -8.87
CA LYS A 95 17.66 -19.62 -10.22
C LYS A 95 17.46 -18.14 -10.52
N GLY A 96 17.16 -17.35 -9.48
CA GLY A 96 17.04 -15.90 -9.59
C GLY A 96 18.35 -15.25 -10.04
N ASP A 97 18.26 -14.03 -10.53
CA ASP A 97 19.44 -13.26 -10.93
C ASP A 97 20.24 -12.87 -9.67
N PRO A 98 21.50 -13.32 -9.54
CA PRO A 98 22.34 -13.00 -8.38
C PRO A 98 22.50 -11.49 -8.14
N LEU A 99 22.48 -10.66 -9.19
CA LEU A 99 22.56 -9.21 -9.07
C LEU A 99 21.37 -8.60 -8.31
N ILE A 100 20.26 -9.31 -8.29
CA ILE A 100 19.03 -8.93 -7.57
C ILE A 100 18.95 -9.66 -6.23
N GLU A 101 19.24 -10.96 -6.23
CA GLU A 101 19.13 -11.81 -5.03
C GLU A 101 20.09 -11.37 -3.91
N ASP A 102 21.30 -10.90 -4.26
CA ASP A 102 22.35 -10.49 -3.33
C ASP A 102 22.17 -9.06 -2.78
N ILE A 103 21.15 -8.31 -3.22
CA ILE A 103 20.86 -6.99 -2.67
C ILE A 103 20.52 -7.12 -1.18
N LYS A 104 21.18 -6.33 -0.33
CA LYS A 104 20.97 -6.34 1.12
C LYS A 104 19.54 -5.94 1.48
N GLY A 105 19.00 -6.57 2.52
CA GLY A 105 17.67 -6.25 3.05
C GLY A 105 16.83 -7.49 3.34
N ILE A 106 15.51 -7.31 3.42
CA ILE A 106 14.55 -8.39 3.65
C ILE A 106 13.49 -8.33 2.56
N ARG A 107 13.34 -9.40 1.80
CA ARG A 107 12.26 -9.58 0.84
C ARG A 107 11.46 -10.82 1.23
N SER A 108 10.24 -10.62 1.70
CA SER A 108 9.46 -11.74 2.29
C SER A 108 7.97 -11.44 2.32
N ALA A 109 7.15 -12.40 1.92
CA ALA A 109 5.70 -12.36 2.10
C ALA A 109 5.23 -12.62 3.56
N ALA A 110 6.15 -12.85 4.51
CA ALA A 110 5.82 -13.15 5.91
C ALA A 110 5.37 -11.91 6.72
N GLY A 111 5.39 -10.72 6.13
CA GLY A 111 4.94 -9.46 6.73
C GLY A 111 4.71 -8.41 5.66
N ALA A 112 4.06 -7.31 6.00
CA ALA A 112 4.05 -6.10 5.20
C ALA A 112 5.40 -5.39 5.33
N ALA A 113 5.69 -4.40 4.47
CA ALA A 113 7.00 -3.76 4.46
C ALA A 113 7.33 -3.08 5.79
N CYS A 114 6.38 -2.41 6.45
CA CYS A 114 6.60 -1.79 7.76
C CYS A 114 6.95 -2.83 8.84
N GLU A 115 6.35 -4.04 8.80
CA GLU A 115 6.71 -5.13 9.71
C GLU A 115 8.12 -5.65 9.42
N LEU A 116 8.51 -5.77 8.14
CA LEU A 116 9.86 -6.18 7.74
C LEU A 116 10.91 -5.13 8.10
N VAL A 117 10.60 -3.84 7.93
CA VAL A 117 11.46 -2.72 8.35
C VAL A 117 11.67 -2.75 9.87
N TRP A 118 10.60 -2.95 10.65
CA TRP A 118 10.73 -3.10 12.09
C TRP A 118 11.68 -4.26 12.44
N ARG A 119 11.48 -5.44 11.85
CA ARG A 119 12.35 -6.59 12.07
C ARG A 119 13.80 -6.30 11.66
N TYR A 120 14.01 -5.62 10.55
CA TYR A 120 15.35 -5.31 10.05
C TYR A 120 16.18 -4.45 11.01
N PHE A 121 15.57 -3.49 11.68
CA PHE A 121 16.27 -2.53 12.53
C PHE A 121 16.24 -2.85 14.03
N TRP A 122 15.17 -3.46 14.52
CA TRP A 122 14.96 -3.67 15.95
C TRP A 122 14.99 -5.13 16.38
N HIS A 123 15.01 -6.06 15.45
CA HIS A 123 15.10 -7.48 15.78
C HIS A 123 16.51 -8.02 15.51
N GLU A 124 17.34 -8.12 16.56
CA GLU A 124 18.67 -8.72 16.43
C GLU A 124 18.57 -10.25 16.22
N PRO A 125 19.38 -10.83 15.31
CA PRO A 125 19.42 -12.27 15.12
C PRO A 125 19.72 -13.01 16.44
N GLY A 126 18.83 -13.91 16.85
CA GLY A 126 18.95 -14.69 18.09
C GLY A 126 18.32 -14.05 19.32
N VAL A 127 17.80 -12.81 19.23
CA VAL A 127 17.01 -12.22 20.31
C VAL A 127 15.54 -12.59 20.08
N PRO A 128 14.85 -13.19 21.07
CA PRO A 128 13.43 -13.50 20.93
C PRO A 128 12.57 -12.25 20.72
N GLU A 129 11.55 -12.34 19.85
CA GLU A 129 10.64 -11.21 19.54
C GLU A 129 9.94 -10.59 20.77
N ASN A 130 9.82 -11.34 21.86
CA ASN A 130 9.23 -10.86 23.10
C ASN A 130 10.14 -9.90 23.90
N VAL A 131 11.39 -9.75 23.54
CA VAL A 131 12.32 -8.81 24.20
C VAL A 131 12.06 -7.37 23.74
N LEU A 132 11.77 -7.18 22.46
CA LEU A 132 11.30 -5.90 21.92
C LEU A 132 10.12 -6.18 20.98
N PRO A 133 8.90 -6.26 21.51
CA PRO A 133 7.73 -6.62 20.70
C PRO A 133 7.43 -5.54 19.68
N MET A 134 7.04 -5.98 18.47
CA MET A 134 6.58 -5.08 17.43
C MET A 134 5.39 -4.26 17.91
N PRO A 135 5.38 -2.93 17.69
CA PRO A 135 4.26 -2.07 18.05
C PRO A 135 2.95 -2.51 17.43
N SER A 136 1.85 -2.45 18.18
CA SER A 136 0.54 -2.85 17.67
C SER A 136 0.13 -2.05 16.44
N PHE A 137 0.45 -0.76 16.36
CA PHE A 137 0.10 0.05 15.19
C PHE A 137 0.88 -0.36 13.92
N VAL A 138 2.12 -0.82 14.05
CA VAL A 138 2.90 -1.40 12.93
C VAL A 138 2.20 -2.67 12.45
N GLN A 139 1.80 -3.56 13.37
CA GLN A 139 1.05 -4.77 13.02
C GLN A 139 -0.29 -4.43 12.35
N TRP A 140 -1.02 -3.42 12.84
CA TRP A 140 -2.34 -3.06 12.28
C TRP A 140 -2.23 -2.45 10.88
N VAL A 141 -1.18 -1.66 10.60
CA VAL A 141 -0.89 -1.20 9.23
C VAL A 141 -0.60 -2.41 8.35
N GLY A 142 0.29 -3.30 8.78
CA GLY A 142 0.66 -4.49 8.02
C GLY A 142 -0.49 -5.49 7.82
N PHE A 143 -1.37 -5.67 8.82
CA PHE A 143 -2.56 -6.52 8.67
C PHE A 143 -3.54 -5.94 7.65
N TYR A 144 -3.70 -4.61 7.63
CA TYR A 144 -4.54 -3.96 6.64
C TYR A 144 -3.97 -4.09 5.23
N ASP A 145 -2.69 -3.87 5.07
CA ASP A 145 -2.01 -3.94 3.77
C ASP A 145 -2.14 -5.34 3.16
N ARG A 146 -1.81 -6.37 3.92
CA ARG A 146 -1.91 -7.76 3.48
C ARG A 146 -3.33 -8.33 3.48
N TRP A 147 -4.34 -7.51 3.83
CA TRP A 147 -5.74 -7.93 3.94
C TRP A 147 -5.92 -9.13 4.89
N ASN A 148 -5.17 -9.15 6.00
CA ASN A 148 -5.25 -10.22 6.99
C ASN A 148 -6.50 -10.07 7.86
N GLN A 149 -7.48 -10.92 7.61
CA GLN A 149 -8.78 -10.95 8.26
C GLN A 149 -8.98 -12.20 9.14
N GLU A 150 -7.92 -12.85 9.58
CA GLU A 150 -8.01 -14.06 10.41
C GLU A 150 -8.79 -13.80 11.69
N ASP A 151 -8.58 -12.65 12.34
CA ASP A 151 -9.44 -12.18 13.43
C ASP A 151 -10.39 -11.08 12.92
N MET A 152 -11.61 -11.49 12.53
CA MET A 152 -12.65 -10.58 12.07
C MET A 152 -13.12 -9.59 13.14
N GLY A 153 -12.99 -9.94 14.43
CA GLY A 153 -13.30 -9.03 15.54
C GLY A 153 -12.29 -7.88 15.59
N GLN A 154 -11.01 -8.20 15.58
CA GLN A 154 -9.93 -7.23 15.52
C GLN A 154 -9.99 -6.40 14.22
N TRP A 155 -10.23 -7.07 13.07
CA TRP A 155 -10.35 -6.41 11.78
C TRP A 155 -11.40 -5.30 11.79
N LYS A 156 -12.64 -5.62 12.20
CA LYS A 156 -13.77 -4.68 12.14
C LYS A 156 -13.71 -3.59 13.22
N ASN A 157 -13.22 -3.92 14.41
CA ASN A 157 -13.31 -3.01 15.56
C ASN A 157 -12.03 -2.22 15.82
N ILE A 158 -10.89 -2.64 15.23
CA ILE A 158 -9.59 -2.01 15.46
C ILE A 158 -8.93 -1.65 14.12
N ILE A 159 -8.62 -2.65 13.27
CA ILE A 159 -7.76 -2.44 12.09
C ILE A 159 -8.42 -1.51 11.08
N LEU A 160 -9.65 -1.78 10.65
CA LEU A 160 -10.37 -0.91 9.72
C LEU A 160 -10.58 0.50 10.29
N PRO A 161 -11.13 0.69 11.50
CA PRO A 161 -11.24 2.01 12.08
C PRO A 161 -9.90 2.73 12.21
N PHE A 162 -8.83 2.04 12.61
CA PHE A 162 -7.51 2.62 12.70
C PHE A 162 -7.04 3.17 11.34
N GLN A 163 -7.18 2.40 10.26
CA GLN A 163 -6.83 2.84 8.91
C GLN A 163 -7.66 4.03 8.44
N TYR A 164 -8.95 4.07 8.75
CA TYR A 164 -9.79 5.23 8.46
C TYR A 164 -9.41 6.44 9.31
N GLY A 165 -8.97 6.23 10.54
CA GLY A 165 -8.41 7.28 11.40
C GLY A 165 -7.13 7.88 10.80
N LEU A 166 -6.22 7.04 10.29
CA LEU A 166 -4.99 7.49 9.61
C LEU A 166 -5.28 8.38 8.39
N ARG A 167 -6.40 8.15 7.68
CA ARG A 167 -6.79 8.97 6.50
C ARG A 167 -7.17 10.41 6.87
N ALA A 168 -7.49 10.68 8.11
CA ALA A 168 -7.78 12.03 8.59
C ALA A 168 -6.51 12.83 8.96
N HIS A 169 -5.33 12.23 8.82
CA HIS A 169 -4.05 12.84 9.19
C HIS A 169 -3.06 12.82 8.01
N GLU A 170 -2.19 13.82 8.00
CA GLU A 170 -0.98 13.75 7.17
C GLU A 170 -0.08 12.65 7.73
N THR A 171 0.33 11.72 6.86
CA THR A 171 1.17 10.57 7.24
C THR A 171 2.35 10.36 6.30
N ASP A 172 2.50 11.18 5.25
CA ASP A 172 3.67 11.13 4.37
C ASP A 172 4.91 11.62 5.15
N PRO A 173 5.90 10.74 5.42
CA PRO A 173 7.08 11.11 6.21
C PRO A 173 8.07 12.04 5.48
N SER A 174 7.86 12.34 4.19
CA SER A 174 8.60 13.39 3.48
C SER A 174 8.10 14.79 3.86
N ILE A 175 6.87 14.88 4.37
CA ILE A 175 6.26 16.07 4.94
C ILE A 175 6.50 16.06 6.44
N GLU A 176 6.98 17.18 7.00
CA GLU A 176 7.34 17.24 8.42
C GLU A 176 6.19 16.84 9.35
N GLN A 177 4.96 17.26 9.07
CA GLN A 177 3.78 16.90 9.85
C GLN A 177 3.52 15.38 9.85
N GLY A 178 3.68 14.73 8.70
CA GLY A 178 3.53 13.29 8.57
C GLY A 178 4.60 12.52 9.32
N TYR A 179 5.84 12.97 9.26
CA TYR A 179 6.90 12.37 10.05
C TYR A 179 6.71 12.55 11.55
N VAL A 180 6.38 13.77 12.00
CA VAL A 180 6.11 14.07 13.42
C VAL A 180 4.96 13.20 13.95
N PHE A 181 3.94 12.93 13.12
CA PHE A 181 2.85 12.03 13.47
C PHE A 181 3.37 10.62 13.84
N TRP A 182 4.18 10.01 12.96
CA TRP A 182 4.73 8.67 13.21
C TRP A 182 5.76 8.67 14.35
N LYS A 183 6.64 9.66 14.38
CA LYS A 183 7.64 9.82 15.44
C LYS A 183 7.01 9.89 16.82
N TRP A 184 5.94 10.68 16.96
CA TRP A 184 5.21 10.75 18.21
C TRP A 184 4.59 9.41 18.61
N MET A 185 4.07 8.63 17.67
CA MET A 185 3.58 7.28 17.95
C MET A 185 4.68 6.36 18.48
N LEU A 186 5.86 6.41 17.88
CA LEU A 186 7.02 5.61 18.29
C LEU A 186 7.54 6.01 19.68
N GLU A 187 7.75 7.30 19.92
CA GLU A 187 8.23 7.81 21.21
C GLU A 187 7.24 7.60 22.36
N SER A 188 5.94 7.64 22.08
CA SER A 188 4.91 7.38 23.07
C SER A 188 4.93 5.95 23.62
N MET A 189 5.47 5.01 22.86
CA MET A 189 5.67 3.63 23.31
C MET A 189 6.82 3.49 24.31
N GLU A 190 7.94 4.16 24.01
CA GLU A 190 9.15 4.10 24.86
C GLU A 190 8.91 4.73 26.24
N SER A 191 8.08 5.73 26.32
CA SER A 191 7.80 6.48 27.54
C SER A 191 6.72 5.90 28.46
N GLY A 192 6.04 4.81 28.06
CA GLY A 192 4.89 4.27 28.79
C GLY A 192 3.70 5.24 28.89
N GLY A 193 3.67 6.24 28.03
CA GLY A 193 2.73 7.37 28.05
C GLY A 193 1.30 7.02 27.58
N PRO A 194 0.48 8.04 27.23
CA PRO A 194 -0.96 7.90 26.93
C PRO A 194 -1.26 7.21 25.59
N HIS A 195 -0.32 6.41 25.09
CA HIS A 195 -0.41 5.66 23.85
C HIS A 195 -1.76 4.95 23.67
N SER A 196 -2.25 4.25 24.71
CA SER A 196 -3.54 3.57 24.65
C SER A 196 -4.72 4.54 24.46
N THR A 197 -4.67 5.72 25.05
CA THR A 197 -5.74 6.73 24.97
C THR A 197 -5.77 7.37 23.59
N TRP A 198 -4.60 7.72 23.04
CA TRP A 198 -4.52 8.32 21.71
C TRP A 198 -4.88 7.31 20.61
N MET A 199 -4.40 6.09 20.70
CA MET A 199 -4.77 5.00 19.78
C MET A 199 -6.28 4.76 19.77
N ARG A 200 -6.89 4.78 20.96
CA ARG A 200 -8.36 4.71 21.08
C ARG A 200 -9.05 5.91 20.41
N SER A 201 -8.51 7.11 20.60
CA SER A 201 -9.05 8.32 19.95
C SER A 201 -8.99 8.20 18.44
N LEU A 202 -7.87 7.74 17.90
CA LEU A 202 -7.69 7.55 16.45
C LEU A 202 -8.65 6.49 15.90
N ILE A 203 -8.84 5.37 16.62
CA ILE A 203 -9.82 4.34 16.26
C ILE A 203 -11.24 4.92 16.28
N LEU A 204 -11.62 5.69 17.30
CA LEU A 204 -12.95 6.31 17.39
C LEU A 204 -13.19 7.34 16.28
N GLN A 205 -12.19 8.16 15.96
CA GLN A 205 -12.25 9.07 14.81
C GLN A 205 -12.46 8.26 13.51
N GLY A 206 -11.71 7.19 13.34
CA GLY A 206 -11.81 6.33 12.18
C GLY A 206 -13.15 5.61 12.05
N MET A 207 -13.81 5.24 13.15
CA MET A 207 -15.17 4.72 13.10
C MET A 207 -16.15 5.74 12.50
N GLY A 208 -16.03 7.02 12.87
CA GLY A 208 -16.82 8.09 12.30
C GLY A 208 -16.54 8.33 10.81
N VAL A 209 -15.26 8.40 10.45
CA VAL A 209 -14.82 8.56 9.05
C VAL A 209 -15.30 7.38 8.18
N LYS A 210 -15.15 6.14 8.68
CA LYS A 210 -15.64 4.95 7.98
C LYS A 210 -17.16 4.99 7.79
N SER A 211 -17.89 5.27 8.83
CA SER A 211 -19.37 5.32 8.76
C SER A 211 -19.85 6.35 7.73
N TYR A 212 -19.23 7.53 7.70
CA TYR A 212 -19.52 8.54 6.69
C TYR A 212 -19.16 8.08 5.28
N ALA A 213 -17.96 7.52 5.11
CA ALA A 213 -17.50 7.01 3.80
C ALA A 213 -18.41 5.91 3.28
N ASP A 214 -18.84 4.96 4.12
CA ASP A 214 -19.73 3.88 3.73
C ASP A 214 -21.10 4.41 3.27
N MET A 215 -21.63 5.40 3.98
CA MET A 215 -22.91 6.04 3.60
C MET A 215 -22.81 6.78 2.26
N GLU A 216 -21.73 7.52 2.04
CA GLU A 216 -21.54 8.24 0.75
C GLU A 216 -21.26 7.27 -0.40
N ASN A 217 -20.46 6.22 -0.15
CA ASN A 217 -20.21 5.18 -1.15
C ASN A 217 -21.48 4.42 -1.52
N GLU A 218 -22.34 4.10 -0.55
CA GLU A 218 -23.63 3.45 -0.80
C GLU A 218 -24.53 4.30 -1.71
N LYS A 219 -24.63 5.61 -1.45
CA LYS A 219 -25.39 6.54 -2.29
C LYS A 219 -24.79 6.62 -3.70
N PHE A 220 -23.46 6.72 -3.79
CA PHE A 220 -22.76 6.81 -5.07
C PHE A 220 -22.95 5.55 -5.90
N LEU A 221 -22.75 4.37 -5.30
CA LEU A 221 -22.90 3.09 -5.99
C LEU A 221 -24.33 2.86 -6.48
N LYS A 222 -25.35 3.18 -5.68
CA LYS A 222 -26.75 3.07 -6.10
C LYS A 222 -27.06 3.89 -7.35
N LYS A 223 -26.37 5.01 -7.51
CA LYS A 223 -26.61 5.93 -8.64
C LYS A 223 -25.77 5.60 -9.87
N HIS A 224 -24.55 5.12 -9.68
CA HIS A 224 -23.54 5.09 -10.75
C HIS A 224 -22.98 3.69 -11.06
N ALA A 225 -23.21 2.69 -10.20
CA ALA A 225 -22.70 1.35 -10.46
C ALA A 225 -23.63 0.57 -11.40
N PHE A 226 -23.03 -0.25 -12.23
CA PHE A 226 -23.74 -1.15 -13.15
C PHE A 226 -23.05 -2.53 -13.20
N THR A 227 -23.76 -3.52 -13.69
CA THR A 227 -23.21 -4.85 -13.91
C THR A 227 -22.69 -4.97 -15.33
N SER A 228 -21.47 -5.47 -15.51
CA SER A 228 -20.90 -5.75 -16.83
C SER A 228 -20.09 -7.05 -16.82
N SER A 229 -19.88 -7.61 -18.01
CA SER A 229 -19.03 -8.77 -18.22
C SER A 229 -17.80 -8.36 -19.02
N TRP A 230 -16.64 -8.53 -18.43
CA TRP A 230 -15.35 -8.24 -19.08
C TRP A 230 -14.36 -9.37 -18.77
N GLY A 231 -13.67 -9.87 -19.81
CA GLY A 231 -12.75 -10.99 -19.68
C GLY A 231 -13.41 -12.31 -19.22
N GLY A 232 -14.73 -12.49 -19.51
CA GLY A 232 -15.49 -13.66 -19.04
C GLY A 232 -15.87 -13.63 -17.56
N ILE A 233 -15.63 -12.53 -16.87
CA ILE A 233 -15.92 -12.31 -15.45
C ILE A 233 -17.04 -11.28 -15.34
N THR A 234 -18.02 -11.53 -14.46
CA THR A 234 -19.11 -10.59 -14.18
C THR A 234 -18.70 -9.66 -13.04
N TRP A 235 -18.71 -8.37 -13.31
CA TRP A 235 -18.26 -7.33 -12.42
C TRP A 235 -19.38 -6.38 -12.01
N LEU A 236 -19.32 -5.89 -10.77
CA LEU A 236 -19.90 -4.61 -10.44
C LEU A 236 -18.92 -3.53 -10.88
N VAL A 237 -19.33 -2.65 -11.78
CA VAL A 237 -18.46 -1.63 -12.39
C VAL A 237 -18.92 -0.25 -11.95
N VAL A 238 -17.97 0.63 -11.66
CA VAL A 238 -18.27 2.03 -11.31
C VAL A 238 -17.18 2.97 -11.83
N ASN A 239 -17.60 4.07 -12.46
CA ASN A 239 -16.71 5.18 -12.77
C ASN A 239 -16.57 6.06 -11.52
N GLY A 240 -15.50 5.84 -10.78
CA GLY A 240 -15.22 6.55 -9.53
C GLY A 240 -13.90 6.10 -8.95
N GLY A 241 -13.38 6.87 -8.03
CA GLY A 241 -12.14 6.57 -7.33
C GLY A 241 -12.23 5.31 -6.44
N GLU A 242 -11.45 5.26 -5.40
CA GLU A 242 -11.42 4.11 -4.49
C GLU A 242 -12.77 3.89 -3.79
N VAL A 243 -13.49 2.87 -4.21
CA VAL A 243 -14.74 2.44 -3.58
C VAL A 243 -14.46 1.22 -2.70
N ASN A 244 -13.70 1.44 -1.63
CA ASN A 244 -13.22 0.37 -0.75
C ASN A 244 -14.34 -0.42 -0.04
N SER A 245 -15.48 0.22 0.22
CA SER A 245 -16.65 -0.39 0.84
C SER A 245 -17.71 -0.91 -0.15
N ALA A 246 -17.39 -0.95 -1.45
CA ALA A 246 -18.35 -1.40 -2.47
C ALA A 246 -18.91 -2.83 -2.23
N ARG A 247 -18.11 -3.69 -1.62
CA ARG A 247 -18.54 -5.07 -1.28
C ARG A 247 -19.53 -5.13 -0.12
N GLU A 248 -19.49 -4.17 0.78
CA GLU A 248 -20.39 -4.04 1.92
C GLU A 248 -21.68 -3.32 1.53
N SER A 249 -21.75 -2.79 0.31
CA SER A 249 -22.91 -2.06 -0.20
C SER A 249 -24.05 -3.02 -0.58
N SER A 250 -25.28 -2.51 -0.53
CA SER A 250 -26.47 -3.25 -0.96
C SER A 250 -26.51 -3.50 -2.48
N VAL A 251 -25.65 -2.83 -3.24
CA VAL A 251 -25.54 -2.95 -4.71
C VAL A 251 -24.72 -4.19 -5.11
N TYR A 252 -23.72 -4.56 -4.30
CA TYR A 252 -22.91 -5.74 -4.58
C TYR A 252 -23.65 -7.03 -4.22
N ASN A 253 -23.78 -7.92 -5.20
CA ASN A 253 -24.38 -9.23 -5.00
C ASN A 253 -23.39 -10.34 -5.34
N ALA A 254 -22.83 -11.00 -4.33
CA ALA A 254 -21.82 -12.05 -4.49
C ALA A 254 -22.31 -13.30 -5.27
N LYS A 255 -23.63 -13.46 -5.46
CA LYS A 255 -24.19 -14.52 -6.33
C LYS A 255 -24.15 -14.15 -7.81
N VAL A 256 -23.99 -12.87 -8.12
CA VAL A 256 -23.95 -12.31 -9.47
C VAL A 256 -22.54 -11.82 -9.80
N HIS A 257 -21.99 -10.97 -8.97
CA HIS A 257 -20.71 -10.33 -9.20
C HIS A 257 -19.55 -11.20 -8.69
N GLN A 258 -18.58 -11.43 -9.55
CA GLN A 258 -17.37 -12.16 -9.22
C GLN A 258 -16.26 -11.22 -8.69
N GLY A 259 -16.43 -9.92 -8.90
CA GLY A 259 -15.53 -8.87 -8.42
C GLY A 259 -16.11 -7.49 -8.67
N ILE A 260 -15.31 -6.50 -8.33
CA ILE A 260 -15.63 -5.08 -8.49
C ILE A 260 -14.53 -4.44 -9.32
N ILE A 261 -14.91 -3.61 -10.28
CA ILE A 261 -14.03 -2.72 -11.01
C ILE A 261 -14.42 -1.28 -10.67
N SER A 262 -13.45 -0.49 -10.24
CA SER A 262 -13.54 0.98 -10.26
C SER A 262 -12.51 1.53 -11.24
N TYR A 263 -12.87 2.61 -11.95
CA TYR A 263 -11.95 3.26 -12.87
C TYR A 263 -12.09 4.78 -12.83
N VAL A 264 -10.99 5.47 -13.10
CA VAL A 264 -10.96 6.93 -13.17
C VAL A 264 -10.09 7.39 -14.33
N ASN A 265 -10.45 8.52 -14.92
CA ASN A 265 -9.60 9.18 -15.90
C ASN A 265 -8.45 9.89 -15.19
N VAL A 266 -7.21 9.64 -15.63
CA VAL A 266 -6.00 10.27 -15.11
C VAL A 266 -5.64 11.44 -16.00
N GLN A 267 -5.97 12.64 -15.58
CA GLN A 267 -5.62 13.91 -16.25
C GLN A 267 -5.94 13.96 -17.75
N GLY A 268 -6.98 13.27 -18.19
CA GLY A 268 -7.38 13.24 -19.60
C GLY A 268 -6.51 12.38 -20.52
N THR A 269 -5.50 11.68 -19.99
CA THR A 269 -4.50 10.97 -20.80
C THR A 269 -4.63 9.46 -20.78
N SER A 270 -5.15 8.90 -19.69
CA SER A 270 -5.29 7.46 -19.48
C SER A 270 -6.37 7.14 -18.47
N TRP A 271 -6.69 5.86 -18.33
CA TRP A 271 -7.62 5.32 -17.36
C TRP A 271 -6.89 4.46 -16.35
N LYS A 272 -7.04 4.74 -15.07
CA LYS A 272 -6.61 3.85 -13.98
C LYS A 272 -7.77 2.92 -13.66
N ILE A 273 -7.54 1.62 -13.78
CA ILE A 273 -8.52 0.56 -13.49
C ILE A 273 -8.06 -0.16 -12.25
N SER A 274 -8.94 -0.27 -11.26
CA SER A 274 -8.71 -0.98 -10.00
C SER A 274 -9.70 -2.11 -9.87
N MET A 275 -9.21 -3.30 -9.59
CA MET A 275 -10.00 -4.54 -9.49
C MET A 275 -9.91 -5.11 -8.09
N ARG A 276 -11.02 -5.64 -7.57
CA ARG A 276 -11.09 -6.34 -6.28
C ARG A 276 -11.98 -7.56 -6.36
N THR A 277 -11.61 -8.65 -5.67
CA THR A 277 -12.41 -9.88 -5.58
C THR A 277 -12.23 -10.57 -4.24
N GLU A 278 -13.23 -11.31 -3.80
CA GLU A 278 -13.14 -12.26 -2.68
C GLU A 278 -12.91 -13.71 -3.14
N ARG A 279 -13.04 -13.95 -4.43
CA ARG A 279 -12.94 -15.31 -4.97
C ARG A 279 -11.49 -15.80 -4.90
N ASN A 280 -11.31 -17.04 -4.49
CA ASN A 280 -10.00 -17.68 -4.43
C ASN A 280 -9.56 -18.29 -5.78
N ASP A 281 -10.49 -18.47 -6.69
CA ASP A 281 -10.27 -19.02 -8.04
C ASP A 281 -9.93 -17.94 -9.08
N LEU A 282 -9.96 -16.65 -8.70
CA LEU A 282 -9.51 -15.55 -9.55
C LEU A 282 -8.15 -15.04 -9.05
N ASP A 283 -7.30 -14.69 -10.01
CA ASP A 283 -6.02 -14.02 -9.76
C ASP A 283 -6.00 -12.68 -10.52
N LEU A 284 -6.29 -11.60 -9.79
CA LEU A 284 -6.34 -10.26 -10.36
C LEU A 284 -4.96 -9.72 -10.70
N SER A 285 -3.91 -10.18 -10.01
CA SER A 285 -2.53 -9.76 -10.31
C SER A 285 -2.11 -10.24 -11.69
N ALA A 286 -2.49 -11.46 -12.09
CA ALA A 286 -2.23 -11.98 -13.43
C ALA A 286 -2.97 -11.17 -14.51
N ILE A 287 -4.20 -10.75 -14.24
CA ILE A 287 -4.96 -9.88 -15.16
C ILE A 287 -4.26 -8.52 -15.28
N ALA A 288 -3.92 -7.88 -14.16
CA ALA A 288 -3.27 -6.59 -14.16
C ALA A 288 -1.92 -6.63 -14.89
N LEU A 289 -1.12 -7.66 -14.65
CA LEU A 289 0.20 -7.85 -15.28
C LEU A 289 0.09 -7.94 -16.81
N HIS A 290 -0.97 -8.59 -17.34
CA HIS A 290 -1.21 -8.65 -18.78
C HIS A 290 -1.37 -7.26 -19.42
N PHE A 291 -1.85 -6.27 -18.65
CA PHE A 291 -2.02 -4.89 -19.08
C PHE A 291 -0.88 -3.97 -18.58
N GLY A 292 0.25 -4.53 -18.12
CA GLY A 292 1.40 -3.75 -17.63
C GLY A 292 1.21 -3.13 -16.25
N GLY A 293 0.24 -3.63 -15.49
CA GLY A 293 0.00 -3.24 -14.09
C GLY A 293 0.52 -4.27 -13.09
N GLY A 294 -0.06 -4.28 -11.88
CA GLY A 294 0.35 -5.18 -10.82
C GLY A 294 -0.61 -5.20 -9.63
N GLY A 295 -0.16 -5.78 -8.53
CA GLY A 295 -0.91 -5.90 -7.29
C GLY A 295 -0.96 -7.32 -6.73
N HIS A 296 -1.93 -7.57 -5.88
CA HIS A 296 -2.15 -8.85 -5.22
C HIS A 296 -3.25 -9.66 -5.90
N LYS A 297 -3.29 -10.96 -5.60
CA LYS A 297 -4.29 -11.88 -6.16
C LYS A 297 -5.74 -11.38 -6.02
N LYS A 298 -6.08 -10.67 -4.94
CA LYS A 298 -7.45 -10.18 -4.64
C LYS A 298 -7.65 -8.69 -4.87
N ALA A 299 -6.58 -7.93 -5.12
CA ALA A 299 -6.62 -6.49 -5.34
C ALA A 299 -5.47 -6.11 -6.28
N ALA A 300 -5.80 -5.69 -7.49
CA ALA A 300 -4.81 -5.35 -8.50
C ALA A 300 -5.35 -4.26 -9.42
N GLY A 301 -4.47 -3.60 -10.16
CA GLY A 301 -4.87 -2.56 -11.09
C GLY A 301 -3.84 -2.32 -12.18
N PHE A 302 -4.25 -1.55 -13.18
CA PHE A 302 -3.40 -1.16 -14.30
C PHE A 302 -3.85 0.17 -14.88
N GLN A 303 -3.02 0.75 -15.73
CA GLN A 303 -3.39 1.93 -16.51
C GLN A 303 -3.47 1.57 -17.99
N THR A 304 -4.44 2.16 -18.69
CA THR A 304 -4.63 2.00 -20.13
C THR A 304 -5.03 3.32 -20.78
N LYS A 305 -4.65 3.52 -22.05
CA LYS A 305 -5.08 4.69 -22.81
C LYS A 305 -6.57 4.62 -23.18
N ASP A 306 -7.03 3.42 -23.52
CA ASP A 306 -8.40 3.19 -23.97
C ASP A 306 -9.15 2.37 -22.92
N LEU A 307 -10.28 2.89 -22.46
CA LEU A 307 -11.17 2.15 -21.57
C LEU A 307 -11.85 1.02 -22.38
N PRO A 308 -11.80 -0.26 -21.90
CA PRO A 308 -12.56 -1.32 -22.53
C PRO A 308 -14.03 -0.96 -22.67
N ALA A 309 -14.62 -1.23 -23.84
CA ALA A 309 -15.99 -0.83 -24.14
C ALA A 309 -17.01 -1.40 -23.14
N GLU A 310 -16.76 -2.60 -22.62
CA GLU A 310 -17.61 -3.26 -21.63
C GLU A 310 -17.60 -2.55 -20.26
N LEU A 311 -16.61 -1.69 -20.00
CA LEU A 311 -16.50 -0.90 -18.79
C LEU A 311 -17.07 0.51 -18.95
N VAL A 312 -17.41 0.91 -20.17
CA VAL A 312 -18.21 2.10 -20.42
C VAL A 312 -19.66 1.76 -20.06
N GLY A 313 -20.21 2.44 -19.06
CA GLY A 313 -21.59 2.18 -18.60
C GLY A 313 -22.62 2.32 -19.73
N PRO A 314 -23.85 1.86 -19.51
CA PRO A 314 -24.92 2.11 -20.46
C PRO A 314 -25.03 3.61 -20.69
N ASP A 315 -25.18 4.01 -21.95
CA ASP A 315 -25.47 5.40 -22.30
C ASP A 315 -26.72 5.86 -21.55
N TYR A 316 -26.55 6.74 -20.58
CA TYR A 316 -27.67 7.41 -19.93
C TYR A 316 -28.29 8.52 -20.83
N GLY A 317 -28.16 8.33 -22.13
CA GLY A 317 -28.73 9.21 -23.12
C GLY A 317 -30.06 8.67 -23.62
N GLU A 318 -31.09 8.76 -22.78
CA GLU A 318 -32.50 8.99 -23.13
C GLU A 318 -33.29 8.79 -21.82
N GLU A 319 -33.64 9.90 -21.14
CA GLU A 319 -34.74 9.84 -20.18
C GLU A 319 -35.95 9.33 -20.97
N PRO A 320 -36.67 8.32 -20.51
CA PRO A 320 -37.93 7.98 -21.12
C PRO A 320 -38.83 9.21 -20.98
N ASP A 321 -39.27 9.76 -22.10
CA ASP A 321 -40.33 10.76 -22.15
C ASP A 321 -41.49 10.26 -21.29
N GLU A 322 -41.95 11.12 -20.34
CA GLU A 322 -43.12 10.92 -19.49
C GLU A 322 -44.39 10.72 -20.30
#